data_afd5090dd39a7accce7e444915302e5d
#
_entry.id   afd5090dd39a7accce7e444915302e5d
#
_cell.length_a   1.000
_cell.length_b   1.000
_cell.length_c   1.000
_cell.angle_alpha   90.00
_cell.angle_beta   90.00
_cell.angle_gamma   90.00
#
_symmetry.space_group_name_H-M   'P 1'
#
loop_
_entity.id
_entity.type
_entity.pdbx_description
1 polymer ?
#
loop_
_entity_poly.entity_id
_entity_poly.type
_entity_poly.pdbx_seq_one_letter_code
_entity_poly.pdbx_strand_id
1 'polypeptide(L)'
;MTTSNLIIRSSIARISFTVVAMAISFFMMPFIIRHLGDRWYGILTMLSAITGYYYFIDFGLASAVTRYVTMYIARNDDENVNIIINTSLVIYCVMALLIIFVTLVVCYFAQLFLSEPDDLAIIRIALIIMGIHLALEFPFKAFVGIMGAYIRYDLLTYSHFLALVFSTALTVYFLLLGYGIIALATIGLVTSIMSNIIFYLIAKHLYKSMQ
;
A
#
# COMPACT_ATOMS: atom_id res chain seq x y z
N MET A 1 10.56 21.06 -18.63
CA MET A 1 11.59 20.12 -18.11
C MET A 1 11.78 19.04 -19.18
N THR A 2 13.02 18.71 -19.54
CA THR A 2 13.28 17.63 -20.50
C THR A 2 12.97 16.27 -19.85
N THR A 3 12.47 15.33 -20.63
CA THR A 3 12.11 13.97 -20.16
C THR A 3 13.29 13.28 -19.44
N SER A 4 14.52 13.52 -19.91
CA SER A 4 15.75 13.02 -19.32
C SER A 4 15.92 13.50 -17.86
N ASN A 5 15.67 14.78 -17.57
CA ASN A 5 15.79 15.35 -16.22
C ASN A 5 14.74 14.75 -15.26
N LEU A 6 13.53 14.44 -15.74
CA LEU A 6 12.50 13.79 -14.94
C LEU A 6 12.91 12.36 -14.58
N ILE A 7 13.45 11.60 -15.53
CA ILE A 7 13.90 10.23 -15.30
C ILE A 7 15.05 10.21 -14.27
N ILE A 8 16.06 11.07 -14.44
CA ILE A 8 17.19 11.15 -13.51
C ILE A 8 16.71 11.50 -12.10
N ARG A 9 15.87 12.53 -11.97
CA ARG A 9 15.31 12.96 -10.69
C ARG A 9 14.48 11.86 -10.02
N SER A 10 13.64 11.18 -10.77
CA SER A 10 12.82 10.07 -10.26
C SER A 10 13.68 8.90 -9.80
N SER A 11 14.75 8.58 -10.54
CA SER A 11 15.66 7.49 -10.18
C SER A 11 16.45 7.82 -8.92
N ILE A 12 17.00 9.03 -8.80
CA ILE A 12 17.72 9.47 -7.60
C ILE A 12 16.78 9.47 -6.39
N ALA A 13 15.59 10.04 -6.52
CA ALA A 13 14.60 10.06 -5.45
C ALA A 13 14.25 8.64 -4.97
N ARG A 14 14.07 7.70 -5.90
CA ARG A 14 13.75 6.30 -5.59
C ARG A 14 14.90 5.59 -4.88
N ILE A 15 16.13 5.76 -5.33
CA ILE A 15 17.30 5.15 -4.69
C ILE A 15 17.48 5.73 -3.28
N SER A 16 17.43 7.05 -3.13
CA SER A 16 17.53 7.71 -1.82
C SER A 16 16.45 7.23 -0.86
N PHE A 17 15.19 7.14 -1.33
CA PHE A 17 14.10 6.61 -0.53
C PHE A 17 14.37 5.17 -0.08
N THR A 18 14.83 4.30 -0.99
CA THR A 18 15.11 2.90 -0.67
C THR A 18 16.19 2.78 0.40
N VAL A 19 17.27 3.55 0.30
CA VAL A 19 18.36 3.56 1.29
C VAL A 19 17.86 4.02 2.66
N VAL A 20 17.08 5.11 2.69
CA VAL A 20 16.51 5.65 3.95
C VAL A 20 15.50 4.65 4.54
N ALA A 21 14.64 4.05 3.72
CA ALA A 21 13.67 3.04 4.17
C ALA A 21 14.37 1.80 4.76
N MET A 22 15.45 1.33 4.14
CA MET A 22 16.25 0.23 4.67
C MET A 22 16.90 0.59 6.03
N ALA A 23 17.46 1.79 6.15
CA ALA A 23 18.03 2.26 7.40
C ALA A 23 16.98 2.35 8.51
N ILE A 24 15.82 2.95 8.23
CA ILE A 24 14.70 3.03 9.18
C ILE A 24 14.26 1.62 9.60
N SER A 25 14.05 0.72 8.64
CA SER A 25 13.62 -0.67 8.93
C SER A 25 14.63 -1.42 9.78
N PHE A 26 15.92 -1.22 9.55
CA PHE A 26 16.99 -1.84 10.33
C PHE A 26 16.93 -1.42 11.82
N PHE A 27 16.70 -0.15 12.11
CA PHE A 27 16.57 0.33 13.49
C PHE A 27 15.19 0.04 14.10
N MET A 28 14.14 0.03 13.29
CA MET A 28 12.77 -0.22 13.77
C MET A 28 12.53 -1.68 14.14
N MET A 29 13.18 -2.63 13.47
CA MET A 29 13.00 -4.05 13.76
C MET A 29 13.32 -4.40 15.23
N PRO A 30 14.54 -4.12 15.78
CA PRO A 30 14.83 -4.42 17.18
C PRO A 30 13.97 -3.59 18.14
N PHE A 31 13.59 -2.37 17.77
CA PHE A 31 12.70 -1.53 18.55
C PHE A 31 11.31 -2.19 18.70
N ILE A 32 10.74 -2.67 17.59
CA ILE A 32 9.42 -3.34 17.60
C ILE A 32 9.49 -4.64 18.42
N ILE A 33 10.53 -5.46 18.22
CA ILE A 33 10.70 -6.72 18.95
C ILE A 33 10.76 -6.44 20.47
N ARG A 34 11.53 -5.43 20.88
CA ARG A 34 11.71 -5.10 22.29
C ARG A 34 10.40 -4.65 22.98
N HIS A 35 9.51 -3.94 22.27
CA HIS A 35 8.28 -3.41 22.86
C HIS A 35 7.08 -4.33 22.67
N LEU A 36 7.03 -5.08 21.56
CA LEU A 36 5.94 -6.00 21.26
C LEU A 36 6.16 -7.38 21.88
N GLY A 37 7.42 -7.79 22.06
CA GLY A 37 7.83 -9.13 22.45
C GLY A 37 7.96 -10.08 21.26
N ASP A 38 8.80 -11.13 21.40
CA ASP A 38 9.13 -12.07 20.35
C ASP A 38 7.88 -12.78 19.78
N ARG A 39 6.96 -13.17 20.65
CA ARG A 39 5.73 -13.86 20.29
C ARG A 39 4.84 -13.02 19.37
N TRP A 40 4.54 -11.79 19.77
CA TRP A 40 3.68 -10.88 19.01
C TRP A 40 4.35 -10.40 17.71
N TYR A 41 5.68 -10.24 17.75
CA TYR A 41 6.44 -9.97 16.54
C TYR A 41 6.39 -11.14 15.56
N GLY A 42 6.48 -12.40 16.04
CA GLY A 42 6.30 -13.59 15.23
C GLY A 42 4.90 -13.64 14.57
N ILE A 43 3.85 -13.33 15.35
CA ILE A 43 2.48 -13.23 14.83
C ILE A 43 2.37 -12.12 13.77
N LEU A 44 2.92 -10.93 14.03
CA LEU A 44 2.91 -9.83 13.08
C LEU A 44 3.58 -10.21 11.75
N THR A 45 4.73 -10.89 11.80
CA THR A 45 5.43 -11.34 10.60
C THR A 45 4.64 -12.39 9.82
N MET A 46 3.97 -13.32 10.53
CA MET A 46 3.09 -14.30 9.92
C MET A 46 1.90 -13.63 9.22
N LEU A 47 1.23 -12.67 9.87
CA LEU A 47 0.13 -11.91 9.28
C LEU A 47 0.60 -11.10 8.06
N SER A 48 1.78 -10.49 8.15
CA SER A 48 2.39 -9.75 7.05
C SER A 48 2.74 -10.67 5.87
N ALA A 49 3.16 -11.91 6.12
CA ALA A 49 3.40 -12.89 5.06
C ALA A 49 2.09 -13.27 4.35
N ILE A 50 1.02 -13.54 5.10
CA ILE A 50 -0.30 -13.85 4.54
C ILE A 50 -0.79 -12.70 3.65
N THR A 51 -0.74 -11.47 4.16
CA THR A 51 -1.17 -10.29 3.41
C THR A 51 -0.25 -9.97 2.24
N GLY A 52 1.04 -10.32 2.34
CA GLY A 52 2.01 -10.20 1.24
C GLY A 52 1.64 -11.03 0.01
N TYR A 53 1.01 -12.19 0.20
CA TYR A 53 0.54 -13.00 -0.94
C TYR A 53 -0.59 -12.34 -1.73
N TYR A 54 -1.35 -11.43 -1.16
CA TYR A 54 -2.42 -10.72 -1.87
C TYR A 54 -1.90 -9.82 -2.99
N TYR A 55 -0.64 -9.39 -2.95
CA TYR A 55 -0.03 -8.64 -4.06
C TYR A 55 0.08 -9.46 -5.35
N PHE A 56 0.11 -10.80 -5.26
CA PHE A 56 0.06 -11.64 -6.44
C PHE A 56 -1.26 -11.56 -7.20
N ILE A 57 -2.36 -11.14 -6.54
CA ILE A 57 -3.67 -10.96 -7.17
C ILE A 57 -3.65 -9.84 -8.23
N ASP A 58 -2.68 -8.92 -8.17
CA ASP A 58 -2.55 -7.84 -9.16
C ASP A 58 -2.25 -8.35 -10.59
N PHE A 59 -1.63 -9.52 -10.75
CA PHE A 59 -1.28 -10.13 -12.04
C PHE A 59 -0.67 -9.16 -13.07
N GLY A 60 -0.04 -8.07 -12.62
CA GLY A 60 0.57 -7.08 -13.50
C GLY A 60 -0.43 -6.07 -14.10
N LEU A 61 -1.66 -5.99 -13.59
CA LEU A 61 -2.67 -5.04 -14.06
C LEU A 61 -2.15 -3.58 -13.95
N ALA A 62 -1.43 -3.23 -12.89
CA ALA A 62 -0.85 -1.90 -12.72
C ALA A 62 0.09 -1.51 -13.88
N SER A 63 0.88 -2.45 -14.37
CA SER A 63 1.77 -2.22 -15.52
C SER A 63 1.00 -2.08 -16.83
N ALA A 64 -0.07 -2.87 -17.00
CA ALA A 64 -0.95 -2.78 -18.15
C ALA A 64 -1.67 -1.43 -18.19
N VAL A 65 -2.25 -0.99 -17.07
CA VAL A 65 -2.91 0.33 -16.94
C VAL A 65 -1.93 1.44 -17.31
N THR A 66 -0.73 1.45 -16.73
CA THR A 66 0.30 2.46 -17.05
C THR A 66 0.61 2.49 -18.55
N ARG A 67 0.78 1.31 -19.19
CA ARG A 67 1.09 1.20 -20.60
C ARG A 67 -0.04 1.76 -21.48
N TYR A 68 -1.28 1.35 -21.24
CA TYR A 68 -2.40 1.80 -22.06
C TYR A 68 -2.72 3.27 -21.85
N VAL A 69 -2.71 3.75 -20.61
CA VAL A 69 -2.89 5.18 -20.30
C VAL A 69 -1.82 6.03 -20.99
N THR A 70 -0.54 5.62 -20.94
CA THR A 70 0.56 6.30 -21.66
C THR A 70 0.31 6.35 -23.17
N MET A 71 -0.14 5.24 -23.74
CA MET A 71 -0.40 5.14 -25.18
C MET A 71 -1.53 6.08 -25.63
N TYR A 72 -2.63 6.14 -24.89
CA TYR A 72 -3.77 6.99 -25.27
C TYR A 72 -3.51 8.48 -24.97
N ILE A 73 -2.79 8.82 -23.89
CA ILE A 73 -2.32 10.20 -23.65
C ILE A 73 -1.44 10.68 -24.83
N ALA A 74 -0.53 9.84 -25.31
CA ALA A 74 0.33 10.19 -26.45
C ALA A 74 -0.45 10.42 -27.76
N ARG A 75 -1.67 9.90 -27.85
CA ARG A 75 -2.59 10.08 -29.00
C ARG A 75 -3.59 11.22 -28.80
N ASN A 76 -3.55 11.91 -27.65
CA ASN A 76 -4.56 12.89 -27.21
C ASN A 76 -6.01 12.33 -27.23
N ASP A 77 -6.15 11.06 -26.85
CA ASP A 77 -7.41 10.31 -26.84
C ASP A 77 -7.91 10.20 -25.38
N ASP A 78 -8.47 11.29 -24.87
CA ASP A 78 -8.95 11.38 -23.49
C ASP A 78 -10.12 10.43 -23.22
N GLU A 79 -10.93 10.10 -24.23
CA GLU A 79 -12.06 9.17 -24.08
C GLU A 79 -11.55 7.78 -23.70
N ASN A 80 -10.60 7.24 -24.46
CA ASN A 80 -10.02 5.93 -24.18
C ASN A 80 -9.17 5.92 -22.89
N VAL A 81 -8.53 7.03 -22.52
CA VAL A 81 -7.88 7.16 -21.20
C VAL A 81 -8.88 6.95 -20.08
N ASN A 82 -10.03 7.63 -20.12
CA ASN A 82 -11.09 7.50 -19.09
C ASN A 82 -11.69 6.09 -19.09
N ILE A 83 -11.90 5.46 -20.26
CA ILE A 83 -12.36 4.08 -20.35
C ILE A 83 -11.38 3.13 -19.64
N ILE A 84 -10.08 3.25 -19.88
CA ILE A 84 -9.06 2.40 -19.24
C ILE A 84 -9.04 2.61 -17.72
N ILE A 85 -9.08 3.86 -17.25
CA ILE A 85 -9.09 4.17 -15.82
C ILE A 85 -10.33 3.57 -15.15
N ASN A 86 -11.52 3.81 -15.70
CA ASN A 86 -12.77 3.31 -15.13
C ASN A 86 -12.85 1.77 -15.17
N THR A 87 -12.42 1.14 -16.26
CA THR A 87 -12.37 -0.31 -16.36
C THR A 87 -11.40 -0.90 -15.33
N SER A 88 -10.22 -0.31 -15.19
CA SER A 88 -9.25 -0.76 -14.18
C SER A 88 -9.76 -0.56 -12.76
N LEU A 89 -10.47 0.53 -12.46
CA LEU A 89 -11.12 0.74 -11.17
C LEU A 89 -12.13 -0.38 -10.85
N VAL A 90 -12.98 -0.75 -11.82
CA VAL A 90 -13.94 -1.85 -11.63
C VAL A 90 -13.21 -3.16 -11.34
N ILE A 91 -12.17 -3.50 -12.11
CA ILE A 91 -11.38 -4.71 -11.90
C ILE A 91 -10.73 -4.68 -10.50
N TYR A 92 -10.11 -3.57 -10.11
CA TYR A 92 -9.52 -3.44 -8.78
C TYR A 92 -10.53 -3.49 -7.65
N CYS A 93 -11.75 -2.99 -7.85
CA CYS A 93 -12.84 -3.15 -6.86
C CYS A 93 -13.24 -4.62 -6.70
N VAL A 94 -13.31 -5.39 -7.80
CA VAL A 94 -13.56 -6.84 -7.73
C VAL A 94 -12.42 -7.55 -6.99
N MET A 95 -11.17 -7.18 -7.26
CA MET A 95 -10.00 -7.72 -6.54
C MET A 95 -10.04 -7.34 -5.05
N ALA A 96 -10.45 -6.13 -4.70
CA ALA A 96 -10.62 -5.70 -3.32
C ALA A 96 -11.68 -6.54 -2.59
N LEU A 97 -12.80 -6.84 -3.23
CA LEU A 97 -13.82 -7.73 -2.69
C LEU A 97 -13.29 -9.17 -2.51
N LEU A 98 -12.48 -9.65 -3.45
CA LEU A 98 -11.82 -10.95 -3.33
C LEU A 98 -10.86 -10.97 -2.13
N ILE A 99 -10.07 -9.91 -1.92
CA ILE A 99 -9.18 -9.77 -0.76
C ILE A 99 -9.96 -9.82 0.54
N ILE A 100 -11.09 -9.10 0.64
CA ILE A 100 -11.96 -9.13 1.82
C ILE A 100 -12.48 -10.55 2.05
N PHE A 101 -12.97 -11.21 1.00
CA PHE A 101 -13.48 -12.59 1.09
C PHE A 101 -12.39 -13.55 1.59
N VAL A 102 -11.20 -13.52 0.98
CA VAL A 102 -10.07 -14.36 1.41
C VAL A 102 -9.67 -14.05 2.86
N THR A 103 -9.64 -12.77 3.24
CA THR A 103 -9.35 -12.37 4.62
C THR A 103 -10.35 -12.96 5.61
N LEU A 104 -11.64 -12.94 5.29
CA LEU A 104 -12.68 -13.54 6.14
C LEU A 104 -12.53 -15.07 6.25
N VAL A 105 -12.18 -15.75 5.16
CA VAL A 105 -11.88 -17.18 5.16
C VAL A 105 -10.67 -17.46 6.03
N VAL A 106 -9.57 -16.73 5.89
CA VAL A 106 -8.38 -16.89 6.73
C VAL A 106 -8.71 -16.60 8.20
N CYS A 107 -9.52 -15.58 8.49
CA CYS A 107 -10.01 -15.29 9.84
C CYS A 107 -10.82 -16.43 10.44
N TYR A 108 -11.67 -17.08 9.65
CA TYR A 108 -12.46 -18.23 10.09
C TYR A 108 -11.55 -19.41 10.46
N PHE A 109 -10.55 -19.69 9.64
CA PHE A 109 -9.58 -20.77 9.86
C PHE A 109 -8.40 -20.37 10.75
N ALA A 110 -8.34 -19.17 11.30
CA ALA A 110 -7.21 -18.67 12.09
C ALA A 110 -6.88 -19.57 13.30
N GLN A 111 -7.88 -20.24 13.88
CA GLN A 111 -7.71 -21.20 14.98
C GLN A 111 -6.86 -22.42 14.61
N LEU A 112 -6.73 -22.77 13.32
CA LEU A 112 -5.91 -23.90 12.88
C LEU A 112 -4.41 -23.58 12.88
N PHE A 113 -4.06 -22.29 12.84
CA PHE A 113 -2.67 -21.82 12.79
C PHE A 113 -2.14 -21.36 14.15
N LEU A 114 -3.01 -21.33 15.18
CA LEU A 114 -2.70 -20.75 16.48
C LEU A 114 -3.01 -21.77 17.59
N SER A 115 -2.01 -22.03 18.41
CA SER A 115 -2.09 -23.01 19.50
C SER A 115 -2.79 -22.50 20.77
N GLU A 116 -3.00 -21.17 20.91
CA GLU A 116 -3.57 -20.56 22.11
C GLU A 116 -4.86 -19.79 21.81
N PRO A 117 -5.97 -20.16 22.47
CA PRO A 117 -7.29 -19.56 22.21
C PRO A 117 -7.41 -18.09 22.67
N ASP A 118 -6.66 -17.67 23.67
CA ASP A 118 -6.81 -16.35 24.30
C ASP A 118 -6.45 -15.17 23.39
N ASP A 119 -5.56 -15.39 22.42
CA ASP A 119 -5.12 -14.35 21.49
C ASP A 119 -5.90 -14.30 20.18
N LEU A 120 -6.77 -15.29 19.92
CA LEU A 120 -7.52 -15.43 18.67
C LEU A 120 -8.33 -14.18 18.32
N ALA A 121 -8.94 -13.53 19.31
CA ALA A 121 -9.73 -12.31 19.07
C ALA A 121 -8.85 -11.16 18.57
N ILE A 122 -7.70 -10.96 19.18
CA ILE A 122 -6.73 -9.89 18.83
C ILE A 122 -6.19 -10.13 17.42
N ILE A 123 -5.84 -11.39 17.11
CA ILE A 123 -5.28 -11.78 15.83
C ILE A 123 -6.31 -11.64 14.70
N ARG A 124 -7.57 -12.03 14.94
CA ARG A 124 -8.67 -11.83 13.98
C ARG A 124 -8.91 -10.36 13.70
N ILE A 125 -8.92 -9.50 14.73
CA ILE A 125 -9.06 -8.06 14.57
C ILE A 125 -7.89 -7.50 13.74
N ALA A 126 -6.66 -7.87 14.06
CA ALA A 126 -5.48 -7.43 13.31
C ALA A 126 -5.54 -7.88 11.84
N LEU A 127 -5.92 -9.14 11.56
CA LEU A 127 -6.12 -9.68 10.22
C LEU A 127 -7.18 -8.89 9.44
N ILE A 128 -8.32 -8.61 10.05
CA ILE A 128 -9.40 -7.84 9.41
C ILE A 128 -8.91 -6.44 9.06
N ILE A 129 -8.24 -5.76 9.98
CA ILE A 129 -7.69 -4.42 9.74
C ILE A 129 -6.67 -4.44 8.60
N MET A 130 -5.75 -5.42 8.58
CA MET A 130 -4.76 -5.57 7.51
C MET A 130 -5.40 -5.94 6.18
N GLY A 131 -6.44 -6.76 6.17
CA GLY A 131 -7.20 -7.11 4.97
C GLY A 131 -7.96 -5.91 4.40
N ILE A 132 -8.61 -5.11 5.25
CA ILE A 132 -9.28 -3.86 4.85
C ILE A 132 -8.26 -2.86 4.32
N HIS A 133 -7.10 -2.72 4.96
CA HIS A 133 -5.99 -1.89 4.50
C HIS A 133 -5.65 -2.22 3.02
N LEU A 134 -5.37 -3.49 2.73
CA LEU A 134 -5.03 -3.93 1.38
C LEU A 134 -6.20 -3.78 0.39
N ALA A 135 -7.41 -4.16 0.79
CA ALA A 135 -8.59 -4.00 -0.06
C ALA A 135 -8.82 -2.55 -0.46
N LEU A 136 -8.58 -1.60 0.45
CA LEU A 136 -8.67 -0.16 0.15
C LEU A 136 -7.52 0.33 -0.76
N GLU A 137 -6.34 -0.27 -0.69
CA GLU A 137 -5.19 0.11 -1.53
C GLU A 137 -5.42 -0.21 -3.02
N PHE A 138 -6.09 -1.33 -3.32
CA PHE A 138 -6.23 -1.84 -4.68
C PHE A 138 -6.90 -0.87 -5.66
N PRO A 139 -8.08 -0.28 -5.39
CA PRO A 139 -8.72 0.67 -6.30
C PRO A 139 -7.83 1.88 -6.63
N PHE A 140 -7.01 2.32 -5.68
CA PHE A 140 -6.12 3.47 -5.88
C PHE A 140 -4.90 3.18 -6.77
N LYS A 141 -4.58 1.89 -7.04
CA LYS A 141 -3.55 1.51 -8.02
C LYS A 141 -3.87 2.00 -9.44
N ALA A 142 -5.15 2.18 -9.78
CA ALA A 142 -5.54 2.77 -11.05
C ALA A 142 -4.96 4.19 -11.22
N PHE A 143 -4.95 4.99 -10.16
CA PHE A 143 -4.40 6.35 -10.17
C PHE A 143 -2.86 6.38 -10.21
N VAL A 144 -2.20 5.37 -9.65
CA VAL A 144 -0.75 5.18 -9.77
C VAL A 144 -0.34 4.99 -11.23
N GLY A 145 -1.19 4.33 -12.05
CA GLY A 145 -0.99 4.19 -13.48
C GLY A 145 -0.90 5.53 -14.22
N ILE A 146 -1.70 6.53 -13.82
CA ILE A 146 -1.65 7.90 -14.38
C ILE A 146 -0.29 8.57 -14.06
N MET A 147 0.16 8.49 -12.81
CA MET A 147 1.46 9.05 -12.44
C MET A 147 2.62 8.40 -13.19
N GLY A 148 2.53 7.08 -13.44
CA GLY A 148 3.48 6.35 -14.28
C GLY A 148 3.48 6.85 -15.73
N ALA A 149 2.31 7.11 -16.31
CA ALA A 149 2.17 7.62 -17.67
C ALA A 149 2.81 9.01 -17.87
N TYR A 150 2.76 9.86 -16.85
CA TYR A 150 3.42 11.17 -16.85
C TYR A 150 4.88 11.13 -16.38
N ILE A 151 5.45 9.94 -16.14
CA ILE A 151 6.84 9.75 -15.64
C ILE A 151 7.08 10.49 -14.31
N ARG A 152 6.02 10.69 -13.51
CA ARG A 152 6.07 11.42 -12.24
C ARG A 152 6.26 10.48 -11.04
N TYR A 153 7.20 9.54 -11.17
CA TYR A 153 7.59 8.64 -10.08
C TYR A 153 8.23 9.37 -8.90
N ASP A 154 8.71 10.59 -9.10
CA ASP A 154 9.19 11.47 -8.04
C ASP A 154 8.08 11.76 -7.02
N LEU A 155 6.86 12.09 -7.49
CA LEU A 155 5.71 12.37 -6.61
C LEU A 155 5.26 11.12 -5.84
N LEU A 156 5.27 9.96 -6.50
CA LEU A 156 5.02 8.66 -5.83
C LEU A 156 6.02 8.43 -4.69
N THR A 157 7.31 8.62 -4.97
CA THR A 157 8.37 8.43 -3.99
C THR A 157 8.25 9.39 -2.81
N TYR A 158 7.94 10.66 -3.05
CA TYR A 158 7.73 11.64 -1.97
C TYR A 158 6.51 11.29 -1.10
N SER A 159 5.42 10.82 -1.70
CA SER A 159 4.24 10.38 -0.95
C SER A 159 4.56 9.17 -0.06
N HIS A 160 5.30 8.19 -0.61
CA HIS A 160 5.75 7.04 0.17
C HIS A 160 6.73 7.43 1.29
N PHE A 161 7.61 8.40 1.05
CA PHE A 161 8.52 8.91 2.06
C PHE A 161 7.75 9.58 3.21
N LEU A 162 6.77 10.42 2.90
CA LEU A 162 5.92 11.05 3.91
C LEU A 162 5.16 9.99 4.74
N ALA A 163 4.58 9.00 4.06
CA ALA A 163 3.89 7.89 4.72
C ALA A 163 4.84 7.08 5.63
N LEU A 164 6.07 6.80 5.18
CA LEU A 164 7.08 6.10 5.95
C LEU A 164 7.44 6.86 7.24
N VAL A 165 7.75 8.15 7.14
CA VAL A 165 8.09 8.97 8.30
C VAL A 165 6.91 9.04 9.28
N PHE A 166 5.70 9.27 8.77
CA PHE A 166 4.50 9.36 9.58
C PHE A 166 4.17 8.02 10.27
N SER A 167 4.21 6.90 9.53
CA SER A 167 3.98 5.57 10.10
C SER A 167 5.03 5.20 11.15
N THR A 168 6.31 5.52 10.88
CA THR A 168 7.40 5.27 11.84
C THR A 168 7.20 6.06 13.13
N ALA A 169 6.88 7.35 13.03
CA ALA A 169 6.62 8.21 14.19
C ALA A 169 5.44 7.70 15.02
N LEU A 170 4.33 7.33 14.37
CA LEU A 170 3.18 6.75 15.05
C LEU A 170 3.51 5.40 15.68
N THR A 171 4.27 4.54 15.00
CA THR A 171 4.69 3.24 15.53
C THR A 171 5.51 3.42 16.81
N VAL A 172 6.50 4.32 16.80
CA VAL A 172 7.30 4.63 17.99
C VAL A 172 6.40 5.15 19.11
N TYR A 173 5.53 6.12 18.81
CA TYR A 173 4.66 6.73 19.79
C TYR A 173 3.71 5.71 20.46
N PHE A 174 2.99 4.92 19.66
CA PHE A 174 2.02 3.97 20.21
C PHE A 174 2.67 2.77 20.89
N LEU A 175 3.83 2.30 20.43
CA LEU A 175 4.56 1.22 21.14
C LEU A 175 5.13 1.69 22.48
N LEU A 176 5.61 2.94 22.60
CA LEU A 176 6.03 3.51 23.89
C LEU A 176 4.88 3.65 24.87
N LEU A 177 3.65 3.82 24.39
CA LEU A 177 2.43 3.82 25.22
C LEU A 177 1.94 2.41 25.60
N GLY A 178 2.62 1.36 25.13
CA GLY A 178 2.27 -0.03 25.41
C GLY A 178 1.16 -0.62 24.55
N TYR A 179 0.79 0.04 23.43
CA TYR A 179 -0.16 -0.52 22.49
C TYR A 179 0.49 -1.66 21.68
N GLY A 180 -0.29 -2.73 21.47
CA GLY A 180 0.17 -3.95 20.81
C GLY A 180 -0.04 -3.97 19.29
N ILE A 181 -0.20 -5.19 18.75
CA ILE A 181 -0.30 -5.48 17.32
C ILE A 181 -1.47 -4.75 16.62
N ILE A 182 -2.58 -4.52 17.32
CA ILE A 182 -3.74 -3.80 16.75
C ILE A 182 -3.36 -2.36 16.39
N ALA A 183 -2.54 -1.70 17.21
CA ALA A 183 -2.06 -0.36 16.91
C ALA A 183 -1.21 -0.36 15.63
N LEU A 184 -0.33 -1.33 15.44
CA LEU A 184 0.48 -1.45 14.22
C LEU A 184 -0.37 -1.68 12.97
N ALA A 185 -1.38 -2.53 13.06
CA ALA A 185 -2.33 -2.76 11.97
C ALA A 185 -3.14 -1.48 11.63
N THR A 186 -3.61 -0.75 12.65
CA THR A 186 -4.36 0.51 12.45
C THR A 186 -3.49 1.63 11.90
N ILE A 187 -2.22 1.74 12.32
CA ILE A 187 -1.27 2.69 11.75
C ILE A 187 -1.08 2.41 10.25
N GLY A 188 -0.92 1.15 9.85
CA GLY A 188 -0.87 0.75 8.44
C GLY A 188 -2.09 1.21 7.66
N LEU A 189 -3.30 0.97 8.20
CA LEU A 189 -4.55 1.41 7.59
C LEU A 189 -4.63 2.94 7.42
N VAL A 190 -4.34 3.69 8.48
CA VAL A 190 -4.40 5.17 8.47
C VAL A 190 -3.39 5.75 7.48
N THR A 191 -2.16 5.25 7.46
CA THR A 191 -1.12 5.73 6.54
C THR A 191 -1.43 5.37 5.09
N SER A 192 -2.06 4.23 4.83
CA SER A 192 -2.54 3.86 3.51
C SER A 192 -3.65 4.79 3.02
N ILE A 193 -4.66 5.07 3.85
CA ILE A 193 -5.73 6.01 3.49
C ILE A 193 -5.13 7.38 3.14
N MET A 194 -4.21 7.88 3.95
CA MET A 194 -3.51 9.14 3.68
C MET A 194 -2.78 9.10 2.32
N SER A 195 -2.01 8.05 2.05
CA SER A 195 -1.29 7.88 0.79
C SER A 195 -2.23 7.80 -0.40
N ASN A 196 -3.32 7.06 -0.28
CA ASN A 196 -4.32 6.88 -1.33
C ASN A 196 -5.02 8.20 -1.69
N ILE A 197 -5.35 9.02 -0.68
CA ILE A 197 -5.90 10.36 -0.90
C ILE A 197 -4.88 11.23 -1.65
N ILE A 198 -3.62 11.20 -1.26
CA ILE A 198 -2.55 11.94 -1.94
C ILE A 198 -2.42 11.48 -3.39
N PHE A 199 -2.44 10.16 -3.66
CA PHE A 199 -2.37 9.62 -5.03
C PHE A 199 -3.53 10.08 -5.88
N TYR A 200 -4.75 10.05 -5.35
CA TYR A 200 -5.93 10.55 -6.05
C TYR A 200 -5.80 12.04 -6.39
N LEU A 201 -5.41 12.87 -5.42
CA LEU A 201 -5.25 14.33 -5.63
C LEU A 201 -4.16 14.64 -6.67
N ILE A 202 -3.04 13.92 -6.62
CA ILE A 202 -1.96 14.07 -7.62
C ILE A 202 -2.45 13.64 -9.00
N ALA A 203 -3.11 12.50 -9.11
CA ALA A 203 -3.64 12.01 -10.38
C ALA A 203 -4.64 13.00 -11.00
N LYS A 204 -5.56 13.52 -10.20
CA LYS A 204 -6.52 14.55 -10.62
C LYS A 204 -5.85 15.85 -11.06
N HIS A 205 -4.76 16.25 -10.42
CA HIS A 205 -4.00 17.43 -10.82
C HIS A 205 -3.24 17.23 -12.13
N LEU A 206 -2.68 16.03 -12.34
CA LEU A 206 -1.92 15.69 -13.54
C LEU A 206 -2.82 15.50 -14.77
N TYR A 207 -3.98 14.89 -14.57
CA TYR A 207 -4.93 14.60 -15.64
C TYR A 207 -6.28 15.30 -15.36
N LYS A 208 -6.42 16.52 -15.93
CA LYS A 208 -7.59 17.38 -15.69
C LYS A 208 -8.87 16.90 -16.37
N SER A 209 -8.75 16.05 -17.41
CA SER A 209 -9.89 15.47 -18.14
C SER A 209 -10.48 14.23 -17.46
N MET A 210 -10.06 13.88 -16.24
CA MET A 210 -10.57 12.73 -15.48
C MET A 210 -12.03 12.97 -15.07
N GLN A 211 -12.93 12.11 -15.57
CA GLN A 211 -14.37 12.09 -15.31
C GLN A 211 -14.78 10.89 -14.46
#